data_93a9de25179c4aea2e7dfec8099cdcba
#
_entry.id   93a9de25179c4aea2e7dfec8099cdcba
#
_cell.length_a   1.000
_cell.length_b   1.000
_cell.length_c   1.000
_cell.angle_alpha   90.00
_cell.angle_beta   90.00
_cell.angle_gamma   90.00
#
_symmetry.space_group_name_H-M   'P 1'
#
loop_
_entity.id
_entity.type
_entity.pdbx_description
1 polymer ?
#
loop_
_entity_poly.entity_id
_entity_poly.type
_entity_poly.pdbx_seq_one_letter_code
_entity_poly.pdbx_strand_id
1 'polypeptide(L)'
;MPVSAVVSPVQAHKTVPCHKWHAELKRHKLPVDEFSWIMYRESKCVAKAVGWNYRGDLDHTACPSGAFHRHRQCHAVKSWDMGLLQINSGHNTLTKHICGASTRSRILLQPSCNLAVAKYLYDRYGLAPWAGNSN
;
A
#
# COMPACT_ATOMS: atom_id res chain seq x y z
N MET A 1 14.70 -31.29 26.57
CA MET A 1 14.97 -30.88 26.19
C MET A 1 15.36 -30.08 25.26
N PRO A 2 15.79 -29.88 24.59
CA PRO A 2 16.26 -29.11 23.51
C PRO A 2 15.25 -28.77 22.52
N VAL A 3 14.19 -29.17 22.74
CA VAL A 3 13.14 -28.88 21.83
C VAL A 3 13.03 -27.43 21.50
N SER A 4 13.29 -26.60 22.46
CA SER A 4 13.18 -25.20 22.24
C SER A 4 14.17 -24.74 21.16
N ALA A 5 15.26 -25.41 21.09
CA ALA A 5 16.23 -25.05 20.11
C ALA A 5 15.70 -25.29 18.71
N VAL A 6 14.85 -26.25 18.58
CA VAL A 6 14.29 -26.58 17.29
C VAL A 6 13.37 -25.46 16.83
N VAL A 7 12.65 -24.91 17.75
CA VAL A 7 11.72 -23.86 17.41
C VAL A 7 12.44 -22.55 17.14
N SER A 8 13.51 -22.34 17.82
CA SER A 8 14.23 -21.08 17.72
C SER A 8 14.57 -20.63 16.32
N PRO A 9 15.03 -21.53 15.44
CA PRO A 9 15.41 -21.06 14.14
C PRO A 9 14.32 -20.30 13.41
N VAL A 10 13.12 -20.71 13.59
CA VAL A 10 12.04 -20.07 12.90
C VAL A 10 11.79 -18.68 13.45
N GLN A 11 11.81 -18.57 14.76
CA GLN A 11 11.52 -17.29 15.36
C GLN A 11 12.71 -16.39 15.42
N ALA A 12 13.87 -16.98 15.47
CA ALA A 12 15.07 -16.20 15.69
C ALA A 12 15.36 -15.26 14.55
N HIS A 13 14.97 -15.59 13.33
CA HIS A 13 15.43 -14.76 12.25
C HIS A 13 14.41 -13.76 11.73
N LYS A 14 13.19 -13.80 12.21
CA LYS A 14 12.24 -12.84 11.70
C LYS A 14 11.32 -12.33 12.76
N THR A 15 11.37 -11.05 12.94
CA THR A 15 10.34 -10.36 13.66
C THR A 15 9.43 -9.74 12.62
N VAL A 16 8.19 -10.13 12.61
CA VAL A 16 7.25 -9.62 11.64
C VAL A 16 7.09 -8.12 11.86
N PRO A 17 7.24 -7.31 10.83
CA PRO A 17 7.24 -5.86 11.00
C PRO A 17 5.83 -5.30 11.20
N CYS A 18 5.78 -3.99 11.39
CA CYS A 18 4.52 -3.26 11.47
C CYS A 18 3.63 -3.67 12.63
N HIS A 19 4.24 -3.95 13.79
CA HIS A 19 3.50 -4.35 14.97
C HIS A 19 2.32 -3.43 15.27
N LYS A 20 2.52 -2.17 15.06
CA LYS A 20 1.48 -1.18 15.31
C LYS A 20 0.18 -1.50 14.60
N TRP A 21 0.26 -2.17 13.48
CA TRP A 21 -0.92 -2.42 12.65
C TRP A 21 -1.42 -3.85 12.70
N HIS A 22 -0.84 -4.70 13.53
CA HIS A 22 -1.25 -6.11 13.56
C HIS A 22 -2.71 -6.27 13.96
N ALA A 23 -3.15 -5.53 14.97
CA ALA A 23 -4.54 -5.61 15.40
C ALA A 23 -5.49 -5.16 14.29
N GLU A 24 -5.11 -4.13 13.56
CA GLU A 24 -5.94 -3.64 12.46
C GLU A 24 -6.02 -4.66 11.33
N LEU A 25 -4.88 -5.25 10.96
CA LEU A 25 -4.89 -6.29 9.94
C LEU A 25 -5.81 -7.44 10.37
N LYS A 26 -5.72 -7.84 11.62
CA LYS A 26 -6.54 -8.92 12.13
C LYS A 26 -8.01 -8.56 12.09
N ARG A 27 -8.33 -7.34 12.49
CA ARG A 27 -9.71 -6.87 12.47
C ARG A 27 -10.30 -6.91 11.08
N HIS A 28 -9.50 -6.61 10.07
CA HIS A 28 -9.92 -6.65 8.68
C HIS A 28 -9.78 -8.04 8.06
N LYS A 29 -9.41 -9.04 8.87
CA LYS A 29 -9.29 -10.43 8.41
C LYS A 29 -8.29 -10.60 7.29
N LEU A 30 -7.23 -9.84 7.35
CA LEU A 30 -6.09 -10.00 6.46
C LEU A 30 -5.03 -10.83 7.17
N PRO A 31 -4.39 -11.76 6.45
CA PRO A 31 -3.31 -12.56 7.05
C PRO A 31 -2.23 -11.66 7.60
N VAL A 32 -2.01 -11.71 8.91
CA VAL A 32 -1.18 -10.73 9.56
C VAL A 32 0.27 -10.81 9.12
N ASP A 33 0.85 -12.00 9.11
CA ASP A 33 2.26 -12.11 8.78
C ASP A 33 2.55 -11.67 7.36
N GLU A 34 1.77 -12.17 6.42
CA GLU A 34 1.98 -11.82 5.02
C GLU A 34 1.76 -10.34 4.76
N PHE A 35 0.68 -9.79 5.27
CA PHE A 35 0.39 -8.40 5.01
C PHE A 35 1.26 -7.44 5.80
N SER A 36 1.83 -7.90 6.91
CA SER A 36 2.81 -7.07 7.61
C SER A 36 4.06 -6.87 6.77
N TRP A 37 4.53 -7.93 6.12
CA TRP A 37 5.69 -7.80 5.23
C TRP A 37 5.36 -6.98 3.99
N ILE A 38 4.17 -7.18 3.44
CA ILE A 38 3.74 -6.36 2.31
C ILE A 38 3.67 -4.90 2.73
N MET A 39 3.05 -4.63 3.86
CA MET A 39 2.92 -3.27 4.38
C MET A 39 4.29 -2.61 4.59
N TYR A 40 5.21 -3.35 5.14
CA TYR A 40 6.55 -2.83 5.34
C TYR A 40 7.22 -2.49 4.01
N ARG A 41 7.08 -3.38 3.04
CA ARG A 41 7.64 -3.14 1.72
C ARG A 41 6.98 -1.95 1.03
N GLU A 42 5.67 -1.84 1.14
CA GLU A 42 4.93 -0.82 0.40
C GLU A 42 5.04 0.56 1.04
N SER A 43 4.88 0.65 2.33
CA SER A 43 4.75 1.95 3.00
C SER A 43 5.69 2.14 4.18
N LYS A 44 6.50 1.14 4.52
CA LYS A 44 7.28 1.17 5.75
C LYS A 44 6.40 1.36 6.98
N CYS A 45 5.21 0.78 6.93
CA CYS A 45 4.23 0.84 8.02
C CYS A 45 3.67 2.25 8.26
N VAL A 46 3.78 3.14 7.28
CA VAL A 46 3.35 4.53 7.45
C VAL A 46 1.99 4.73 6.79
N ALA A 47 1.01 5.09 7.60
CA ALA A 47 -0.37 5.24 7.12
C ALA A 47 -0.53 6.33 6.08
N LYS A 48 0.29 7.37 6.14
CA LYS A 48 0.16 8.50 5.23
C LYS A 48 1.14 8.46 4.06
N ALA A 49 1.72 7.31 3.80
CA ALA A 49 2.66 7.16 2.69
C ALA A 49 1.95 7.35 1.36
N VAL A 50 2.59 8.10 0.47
CA VAL A 50 2.09 8.33 -0.88
C VAL A 50 3.22 8.07 -1.85
N GLY A 51 2.97 7.18 -2.80
CA GLY A 51 3.89 6.93 -3.89
C GLY A 51 3.31 7.49 -5.17
N TRP A 52 4.09 8.26 -5.90
CA TRP A 52 3.64 8.91 -7.12
C TRP A 52 4.08 8.10 -8.33
N ASN A 53 3.17 7.88 -9.27
CA ASN A 53 3.47 7.21 -10.52
C ASN A 53 3.35 8.22 -11.64
N TYR A 54 4.40 8.32 -12.45
CA TYR A 54 4.47 9.33 -13.47
C TYR A 54 4.33 8.70 -14.84
N ARG A 55 3.90 9.52 -15.80
CA ARG A 55 3.87 9.09 -17.19
C ARG A 55 5.30 8.86 -17.63
N GLY A 56 5.49 7.83 -18.44
CA GLY A 56 6.83 7.47 -18.84
C GLY A 56 7.53 8.48 -19.70
N ASP A 57 6.75 9.25 -20.48
CA ASP A 57 7.31 10.27 -21.34
C ASP A 57 7.36 11.59 -20.59
N LEU A 58 8.47 12.28 -20.74
CA LEU A 58 8.66 13.57 -20.11
C LEU A 58 8.45 14.66 -21.14
N ASP A 59 7.72 15.69 -20.76
CA ASP A 59 7.62 16.87 -21.57
C ASP A 59 8.61 17.87 -21.02
N HIS A 60 9.66 18.09 -21.74
CA HIS A 60 10.71 19.00 -21.32
C HIS A 60 10.43 20.45 -21.69
N THR A 61 9.36 20.69 -22.42
CA THR A 61 9.09 22.02 -22.96
C THR A 61 8.04 22.79 -22.18
N ALA A 62 7.15 22.06 -21.50
CA ALA A 62 6.07 22.70 -20.76
C ALA A 62 5.69 21.83 -19.58
N CYS A 63 5.26 22.46 -18.52
CA CYS A 63 4.72 21.78 -17.36
C CYS A 63 3.24 22.02 -17.32
N PRO A 64 2.44 21.07 -17.77
CA PRO A 64 1.00 21.25 -17.73
C PRO A 64 0.49 21.30 -16.30
N SER A 65 -0.71 21.82 -16.18
CA SER A 65 -1.38 21.86 -14.89
C SER A 65 -1.46 20.45 -14.33
N GLY A 66 -1.15 20.31 -13.05
CA GLY A 66 -1.15 19.00 -12.42
C GLY A 66 0.16 18.25 -12.51
N ALA A 67 1.14 18.82 -13.17
CA ALA A 67 2.47 18.25 -13.20
C ALA A 67 3.32 18.87 -12.10
N PHE A 68 4.47 18.27 -11.84
CA PHE A 68 5.42 18.90 -10.94
C PHE A 68 6.82 18.72 -11.49
N HIS A 69 7.71 19.56 -11.01
CA HIS A 69 9.08 19.57 -11.49
C HIS A 69 9.95 18.61 -10.69
N ARG A 70 10.77 17.88 -11.42
CA ARG A 70 11.76 17.03 -10.79
C ARG A 70 12.97 17.07 -11.70
N HIS A 71 14.10 17.47 -11.16
CA HIS A 71 15.32 17.59 -11.95
C HIS A 71 15.13 18.45 -13.19
N ARG A 72 14.34 19.53 -13.05
CA ARG A 72 14.07 20.47 -14.14
C ARG A 72 13.26 19.88 -15.28
N GLN A 73 12.54 18.80 -15.00
CA GLN A 73 11.68 18.18 -15.99
C GLN A 73 10.26 18.20 -15.48
N CYS A 74 9.33 18.19 -16.38
CA CYS A 74 7.93 18.10 -16.02
C CYS A 74 7.49 16.66 -16.05
N HIS A 75 7.01 16.17 -14.90
CA HIS A 75 6.51 14.83 -14.79
C HIS A 75 5.02 14.88 -14.55
N ALA A 76 4.25 14.48 -15.53
CA ALA A 76 2.81 14.38 -15.36
C ALA A 76 2.49 13.18 -14.48
N VAL A 77 1.67 13.41 -13.48
CA VAL A 77 1.27 12.34 -12.58
C VAL A 77 0.22 11.48 -13.26
N LYS A 78 0.49 10.19 -13.36
CA LYS A 78 -0.43 9.23 -13.93
C LYS A 78 -1.39 8.71 -12.87
N SER A 79 -0.87 8.37 -11.72
CA SER A 79 -1.64 7.86 -10.61
C SER A 79 -0.79 7.94 -9.35
N TRP A 80 -1.38 7.58 -8.25
CA TRP A 80 -0.61 7.50 -7.01
C TRP A 80 -1.10 6.32 -6.21
N ASP A 81 -0.19 5.81 -5.35
CA ASP A 81 -0.47 4.73 -4.44
C ASP A 81 -0.50 5.30 -3.04
N MET A 82 -1.48 4.91 -2.25
CA MET A 82 -1.68 5.57 -0.97
C MET A 82 -1.84 4.60 0.18
N GLY A 83 -1.29 5.02 1.30
CA GLY A 83 -1.56 4.40 2.59
C GLY A 83 -0.77 3.16 2.86
N LEU A 84 -1.19 2.46 3.88
CA LEU A 84 -0.46 1.32 4.42
C LEU A 84 -0.13 0.27 3.37
N LEU A 85 -1.10 -0.07 2.53
CA LEU A 85 -0.91 -1.11 1.52
C LEU A 85 -0.84 -0.54 0.12
N GLN A 86 -0.60 0.75 0.00
CA GLN A 86 -0.34 1.44 -1.27
C GLN A 86 -1.39 1.11 -2.32
N ILE A 87 -2.64 1.41 -1.99
CA ILE A 87 -3.74 1.21 -2.90
C ILE A 87 -3.71 2.28 -3.98
N ASN A 88 -3.78 1.87 -5.22
CA ASN A 88 -3.67 2.78 -6.34
C ASN A 88 -4.92 3.64 -6.52
N SER A 89 -4.73 4.87 -6.94
CA SER A 89 -5.82 5.80 -7.19
C SER A 89 -6.77 5.32 -8.27
N GLY A 90 -6.33 4.39 -9.11
CA GLY A 90 -7.20 3.76 -10.10
C GLY A 90 -8.37 3.01 -9.50
N HIS A 91 -8.29 2.67 -8.20
CA HIS A 91 -9.39 2.02 -7.51
C HIS A 91 -10.35 3.04 -6.88
N ASN A 92 -10.42 4.23 -7.45
CA ASN A 92 -11.22 5.29 -6.86
C ASN A 92 -12.70 4.93 -6.74
N THR A 93 -13.26 4.31 -7.76
CA THR A 93 -14.66 3.90 -7.72
C THR A 93 -14.90 2.88 -6.63
N LEU A 94 -14.02 1.88 -6.54
CA LEU A 94 -14.11 0.88 -5.50
C LEU A 94 -13.95 1.51 -4.11
N THR A 95 -13.01 2.43 -3.98
CA THR A 95 -12.76 3.10 -2.73
C THR A 95 -14.00 3.87 -2.27
N LYS A 96 -14.63 4.58 -3.18
CA LYS A 96 -15.85 5.29 -2.84
C LYS A 96 -16.97 4.35 -2.43
N HIS A 97 -17.05 3.22 -3.09
CA HIS A 97 -18.08 2.24 -2.76
C HIS A 97 -17.87 1.67 -1.36
N ILE A 98 -16.64 1.36 -1.02
CA ILE A 98 -16.34 0.72 0.26
C ILE A 98 -16.29 1.73 1.40
N CYS A 99 -15.71 2.88 1.15
CA CYS A 99 -15.43 3.85 2.22
C CYS A 99 -16.40 5.01 2.25
N GLY A 100 -17.25 5.16 1.22
CA GLY A 100 -18.25 6.22 1.19
C GLY A 100 -18.24 6.95 -0.13
N ALA A 101 -19.41 7.19 -0.69
CA ALA A 101 -19.54 7.72 -2.04
C ALA A 101 -18.96 9.13 -2.20
N SER A 102 -18.91 9.90 -1.14
CA SER A 102 -18.41 11.26 -1.23
C SER A 102 -16.92 11.39 -1.00
N THR A 103 -16.23 10.27 -0.75
CA THR A 103 -14.83 10.34 -0.40
C THR A 103 -13.96 10.54 -1.63
N ARG A 104 -12.78 11.07 -1.39
CA ARG A 104 -11.74 11.19 -2.40
C ARG A 104 -10.70 10.12 -2.18
N SER A 105 -9.86 9.89 -3.18
CA SER A 105 -8.84 8.86 -3.05
C SER A 105 -7.95 9.06 -1.83
N ARG A 106 -7.78 10.30 -1.35
CA ARG A 106 -7.01 10.55 -0.15
C ARG A 106 -7.55 9.85 1.09
N ILE A 107 -8.80 9.40 1.06
CA ILE A 107 -9.33 8.62 2.17
C ILE A 107 -8.53 7.34 2.37
N LEU A 108 -7.81 6.91 1.34
CA LEU A 108 -6.95 5.74 1.45
C LEU A 108 -5.77 5.94 2.40
N LEU A 109 -5.54 7.16 2.84
CA LEU A 109 -4.55 7.41 3.89
C LEU A 109 -5.10 7.06 5.27
N GLN A 110 -6.40 6.87 5.39
CA GLN A 110 -7.01 6.40 6.63
C GLN A 110 -6.85 4.88 6.71
N PRO A 111 -6.28 4.37 7.79
CA PRO A 111 -6.02 2.93 7.88
C PRO A 111 -7.26 2.08 7.68
N SER A 112 -8.39 2.47 8.25
CA SER A 112 -9.60 1.67 8.13
C SER A 112 -10.06 1.54 6.69
N CYS A 113 -10.02 2.63 5.93
CA CYS A 113 -10.41 2.57 4.53
C CYS A 113 -9.38 1.78 3.72
N ASN A 114 -8.11 2.06 3.95
CA ASN A 114 -7.04 1.38 3.23
C ASN A 114 -7.15 -0.13 3.36
N LEU A 115 -7.30 -0.60 4.59
CA LEU A 115 -7.36 -2.03 4.84
C LEU A 115 -8.67 -2.65 4.37
N ALA A 116 -9.76 -1.89 4.39
CA ALA A 116 -11.02 -2.40 3.88
C ALA A 116 -10.96 -2.61 2.36
N VAL A 117 -10.37 -1.66 1.64
CA VAL A 117 -10.19 -1.82 0.20
C VAL A 117 -9.23 -2.95 -0.08
N ALA A 118 -8.15 -3.04 0.69
CA ALA A 118 -7.18 -4.12 0.53
C ALA A 118 -7.84 -5.48 0.74
N LYS A 119 -8.72 -5.59 1.72
CA LYS A 119 -9.41 -6.85 1.98
C LYS A 119 -10.27 -7.25 0.79
N TYR A 120 -10.98 -6.30 0.21
CA TYR A 120 -11.76 -6.57 -0.98
C TYR A 120 -10.88 -7.10 -2.12
N LEU A 121 -9.75 -6.44 -2.34
CA LEU A 121 -8.84 -6.85 -3.42
C LEU A 121 -8.23 -8.21 -3.14
N TYR A 122 -7.87 -8.45 -1.89
CA TYR A 122 -7.30 -9.73 -1.50
C TYR A 122 -8.29 -10.87 -1.70
N ASP A 123 -9.55 -10.66 -1.33
CA ASP A 123 -10.56 -11.69 -1.48
C ASP A 123 -10.78 -12.05 -2.94
N ARG A 124 -10.62 -11.09 -3.85
CA ARG A 124 -10.85 -11.35 -5.27
C ARG A 124 -9.60 -11.82 -6.00
N TYR A 125 -8.44 -11.29 -5.63
CA TYR A 125 -7.24 -11.49 -6.44
C TYR A 125 -6.08 -12.07 -5.66
N GLY A 126 -6.28 -12.40 -4.39
CA GLY A 126 -5.18 -12.90 -3.58
C GLY A 126 -4.12 -11.82 -3.43
N LEU A 127 -2.88 -12.23 -3.53
CA LEU A 127 -1.76 -11.31 -3.38
C LEU A 127 -1.36 -10.62 -4.69
N ALA A 128 -2.05 -10.93 -5.79
CA ALA A 128 -1.68 -10.37 -7.08
C ALA A 128 -1.58 -8.84 -7.11
N PRO A 129 -2.47 -8.10 -6.45
CA PRO A 129 -2.36 -6.64 -6.47
C PRO A 129 -1.03 -6.12 -5.97
N TRP A 130 -0.34 -6.89 -5.14
CA TRP A 130 0.94 -6.46 -4.56
C TRP A 130 2.14 -7.19 -5.14
N ALA A 131 1.92 -8.11 -6.05
CA ALA A 131 2.98 -9.00 -6.50
C ALA A 131 3.97 -8.32 -7.43
N GLY A 132 3.58 -7.37 -8.19
CA GLY A 132 4.47 -6.74 -9.15
C GLY A 132 5.02 -5.41 -8.71
N ASN A 133 4.85 -5.08 -7.45
CA ASN A 133 5.16 -3.73 -6.99
C ASN A 133 6.56 -3.55 -6.49
N SER A 134 7.41 -4.42 -6.83
CA SER A 134 8.80 -4.26 -6.42
C SER A 134 9.51 -3.18 -7.18
N ASN A 135 8.91 -2.66 -8.19
CA ASN A 135 9.55 -1.64 -9.00
C ASN A 135 9.28 -0.26 -8.52
#